data_ebefd40d56992ba7416f708def136cd3
#
_entry.id   ebefd40d56992ba7416f708def136cd3
#
_cell.length_a   1.000
_cell.length_b   1.000
_cell.length_c   1.000
_cell.angle_alpha   90.00
_cell.angle_beta   90.00
_cell.angle_gamma   90.00
#
_symmetry.space_group_name_H-M   'P 1'
#
loop_
_entity.id
_entity.type
_entity.pdbx_description
1 polymer ?
#
loop_
_entity_poly.entity_id
_entity_poly.type
_entity_poly.pdbx_seq_one_letter_code
_entity_poly.pdbx_strand_id
1 'polypeptide(L)'
;QFHYDSQQILNELGRVRAKQGNVLGRMLSLGFDSQDEAMLSNLSLELVRSSEIEGKELNLEEVRSSIARQLGIDTAGLVPASRYIDGVVEMQLDATQNYNKLLTHDRLFGWHNVLFPTGMSGLYRIEVGRYRSGEMQVISGAMGKEKVHYQAPSASRVYAEMERFIDWFNT
;
A
#
# COMPACT_ATOMS: atom_id res chain seq x y z
N GLN A 1 6.67 -16.22 -16.13
CA GLN A 1 5.22 -16.28 -16.41
C GLN A 1 4.60 -17.28 -15.45
N PHE A 2 3.56 -16.89 -14.72
CA PHE A 2 2.85 -17.79 -13.82
C PHE A 2 1.96 -18.73 -14.66
N HIS A 3 2.04 -20.04 -14.39
CA HIS A 3 1.17 -21.04 -15.01
C HIS A 3 0.20 -21.56 -13.95
N TYR A 4 -1.08 -21.56 -14.27
CA TYR A 4 -2.12 -22.10 -13.40
C TYR A 4 -3.20 -22.79 -14.24
N ASP A 5 -3.85 -23.77 -13.64
CA ASP A 5 -4.98 -24.46 -14.26
C ASP A 5 -6.27 -23.66 -14.03
N SER A 6 -6.73 -22.98 -15.06
CA SER A 6 -7.94 -22.14 -15.01
C SER A 6 -9.18 -22.93 -14.61
N GLN A 7 -9.27 -24.23 -14.96
CA GLN A 7 -10.45 -25.05 -14.65
C GLN A 7 -10.51 -25.41 -13.17
N GLN A 8 -9.37 -25.66 -12.51
CA GLN A 8 -9.31 -25.97 -11.08
C GLN A 8 -9.77 -24.78 -10.21
N ILE A 9 -9.42 -23.55 -10.60
CA ILE A 9 -9.79 -22.37 -9.83
C ILE A 9 -11.15 -21.78 -10.19
N LEU A 10 -11.74 -22.13 -11.35
CA LEU A 10 -12.98 -21.52 -11.84
C LEU A 10 -14.15 -21.68 -10.86
N ASN A 11 -14.32 -22.86 -10.27
CA ASN A 11 -15.37 -23.12 -9.29
C ASN A 11 -15.20 -22.30 -8.04
N GLU A 12 -13.97 -22.23 -7.49
CA GLU A 12 -13.69 -21.44 -6.30
C GLU A 12 -13.83 -19.93 -6.59
N LEU A 13 -13.41 -19.48 -7.78
CA LEU A 13 -13.63 -18.10 -8.18
C LEU A 13 -15.13 -17.77 -8.26
N GLY A 14 -15.96 -18.67 -8.80
CA GLY A 14 -17.42 -18.53 -8.82
C GLY A 14 -18.01 -18.41 -7.41
N ARG A 15 -17.54 -19.22 -6.47
CA ARG A 15 -17.96 -19.16 -5.05
C ARG A 15 -17.55 -17.84 -4.38
N VAL A 16 -16.32 -17.37 -4.64
CA VAL A 16 -15.84 -16.08 -4.13
C VAL A 16 -16.68 -14.93 -4.68
N ARG A 17 -16.96 -14.93 -6.00
CA ARG A 17 -17.81 -13.92 -6.64
C ARG A 17 -19.25 -13.91 -6.08
N ALA A 18 -19.84 -15.09 -5.83
CA ALA A 18 -21.16 -15.18 -5.21
C ALA A 18 -21.16 -14.61 -3.78
N LYS A 19 -20.14 -14.91 -2.97
CA LYS A 19 -19.98 -14.33 -1.64
C LYS A 19 -19.80 -12.82 -1.69
N GLN A 20 -18.97 -12.33 -2.60
CA GLN A 20 -18.75 -10.90 -2.83
C GLN A 20 -20.06 -10.20 -3.18
N GLY A 21 -20.84 -10.74 -4.14
CA GLY A 21 -22.14 -10.18 -4.50
C GLY A 21 -23.14 -10.15 -3.33
N ASN A 22 -23.13 -11.17 -2.47
CA ASN A 22 -23.99 -11.20 -1.28
C ASN A 22 -23.60 -10.11 -0.27
N VAL A 23 -22.29 -9.92 -0.01
CA VAL A 23 -21.79 -8.86 0.89
C VAL A 23 -22.15 -7.49 0.34
N LEU A 24 -21.88 -7.24 -0.95
CA LEU A 24 -22.21 -5.96 -1.59
C LEU A 24 -23.72 -5.69 -1.54
N GLY A 25 -24.56 -6.69 -1.81
CA GLY A 25 -26.02 -6.55 -1.71
C GLY A 25 -26.50 -6.19 -0.30
N ARG A 26 -25.90 -6.78 0.74
CA ARG A 26 -26.18 -6.43 2.14
C ARG A 26 -25.73 -5.00 2.46
N MET A 27 -24.54 -4.60 2.00
CA MET A 27 -24.04 -3.24 2.21
C MET A 27 -24.98 -2.21 1.57
N LEU A 28 -25.43 -2.44 0.34
CA LEU A 28 -26.37 -1.54 -0.34
C LEU A 28 -27.74 -1.40 0.37
N SER A 29 -28.11 -2.35 1.23
CA SER A 29 -29.34 -2.28 2.02
C SER A 29 -29.21 -1.47 3.31
N LEU A 30 -27.99 -1.07 3.70
CA LEU A 30 -27.75 -0.20 4.85
C LEU A 30 -28.02 1.27 4.48
N GLY A 31 -28.38 2.07 5.49
CA GLY A 31 -28.40 3.53 5.33
C GLY A 31 -27.00 4.12 5.08
N PHE A 32 -26.91 5.30 4.50
CA PHE A 32 -25.63 5.95 4.14
C PHE A 32 -24.67 6.04 5.32
N ASP A 33 -25.12 6.52 6.48
CA ASP A 33 -24.29 6.65 7.68
C ASP A 33 -23.70 5.29 8.12
N SER A 34 -24.49 4.20 8.02
CA SER A 34 -24.02 2.86 8.33
C SER A 34 -23.04 2.30 7.31
N GLN A 35 -23.17 2.70 6.04
CA GLN A 35 -22.23 2.33 4.98
C GLN A 35 -20.89 3.03 5.18
N ASP A 36 -20.91 4.33 5.46
CA ASP A 36 -19.71 5.14 5.72
C ASP A 36 -18.98 4.64 6.96
N GLU A 37 -19.70 4.34 8.03
CA GLU A 37 -19.14 3.79 9.26
C GLU A 37 -18.51 2.40 9.02
N ALA A 38 -19.18 1.52 8.29
CA ALA A 38 -18.66 0.19 7.98
C ALA A 38 -17.43 0.26 7.07
N MET A 39 -17.43 1.15 6.08
CA MET A 39 -16.30 1.40 5.19
C MET A 39 -15.11 1.96 5.97
N LEU A 40 -15.34 2.98 6.78
CA LEU A 40 -14.32 3.61 7.60
C LEU A 40 -13.68 2.62 8.58
N SER A 41 -14.51 1.83 9.27
CA SER A 41 -14.04 0.79 10.18
C SER A 41 -13.20 -0.27 9.47
N ASN A 42 -13.67 -0.78 8.33
CA ASN A 42 -12.98 -1.81 7.56
C ASN A 42 -11.62 -1.33 7.04
N LEU A 43 -11.58 -0.16 6.38
CA LEU A 43 -10.34 0.41 5.85
C LEU A 43 -9.32 0.71 6.95
N SER A 44 -9.79 1.20 8.11
CA SER A 44 -8.92 1.51 9.25
C SER A 44 -8.28 0.25 9.82
N LEU A 45 -9.08 -0.78 10.05
CA LEU A 45 -8.59 -2.07 10.56
C LEU A 45 -7.66 -2.76 9.57
N GLU A 46 -7.99 -2.76 8.28
CA GLU A 46 -7.16 -3.35 7.24
C GLU A 46 -5.77 -2.70 7.22
N LEU A 47 -5.71 -1.37 7.24
CA LEU A 47 -4.45 -0.64 7.22
C LEU A 47 -3.60 -0.89 8.47
N VAL A 48 -4.22 -0.86 9.66
CA VAL A 48 -3.53 -1.14 10.92
C VAL A 48 -2.98 -2.57 10.93
N ARG A 49 -3.80 -3.56 10.56
CA ARG A 49 -3.37 -4.97 10.54
C ARG A 49 -2.30 -5.25 9.50
N SER A 50 -2.39 -4.67 8.32
CA SER A 50 -1.35 -4.78 7.28
C SER A 50 -0.02 -4.18 7.76
N SER A 51 -0.08 -3.05 8.44
CA SER A 51 1.11 -2.40 9.01
C SER A 51 1.74 -3.21 10.17
N GLU A 52 0.91 -3.84 11.00
CA GLU A 52 1.38 -4.75 12.07
C GLU A 52 2.18 -5.93 11.51
N ILE A 53 1.78 -6.50 10.38
CA ILE A 53 2.50 -7.59 9.69
C ILE A 53 3.91 -7.13 9.30
N GLU A 54 4.07 -5.86 8.90
CA GLU A 54 5.34 -5.24 8.56
C GLU A 54 6.12 -4.71 9.80
N GLY A 55 5.63 -5.02 11.00
CA GLY A 55 6.26 -4.59 12.26
C GLY A 55 6.09 -3.10 12.56
N LYS A 56 5.05 -2.46 12.00
CA LYS A 56 4.70 -1.06 12.25
C LYS A 56 3.38 -0.98 13.01
N GLU A 57 3.42 -0.40 14.20
CA GLU A 57 2.22 -0.10 14.97
C GLU A 57 1.67 1.26 14.56
N LEU A 58 0.43 1.30 14.07
CA LEU A 58 -0.29 2.53 13.78
C LEU A 58 -1.41 2.74 14.80
N ASN A 59 -1.61 3.99 15.20
CA ASN A 59 -2.72 4.33 16.08
C ASN A 59 -4.03 4.28 15.28
N LEU A 60 -4.96 3.41 15.69
CA LEU A 60 -6.22 3.19 14.99
C LEU A 60 -7.08 4.47 14.90
N GLU A 61 -7.11 5.28 15.95
CA GLU A 61 -7.90 6.52 15.98
C GLU A 61 -7.34 7.57 15.01
N GLU A 62 -6.02 7.69 14.91
CA GLU A 62 -5.39 8.57 13.93
C GLU A 62 -5.64 8.09 12.49
N VAL A 63 -5.51 6.78 12.24
CA VAL A 63 -5.80 6.17 10.94
C VAL A 63 -7.25 6.43 10.55
N ARG A 64 -8.19 6.15 11.45
CA ARG A 64 -9.62 6.39 11.26
C ARG A 64 -9.92 7.86 10.94
N SER A 65 -9.33 8.78 11.70
CA SER A 65 -9.45 10.23 11.51
C SER A 65 -8.93 10.66 10.12
N SER A 66 -7.78 10.14 9.72
CA SER A 66 -7.18 10.45 8.42
C SER A 66 -8.03 9.94 7.25
N ILE A 67 -8.53 8.70 7.34
CA ILE A 67 -9.41 8.11 6.32
C ILE A 67 -10.70 8.92 6.21
N ALA A 68 -11.36 9.19 7.34
CA ALA A 68 -12.62 9.96 7.37
C ALA A 68 -12.45 11.33 6.68
N ARG A 69 -11.38 12.05 7.01
CA ARG A 69 -11.09 13.35 6.39
C ARG A 69 -10.87 13.24 4.88
N GLN A 70 -10.15 12.24 4.42
CA GLN A 70 -9.87 12.07 2.99
C GLN A 70 -11.08 11.60 2.18
N LEU A 71 -12.02 10.89 2.82
CA LEU A 71 -13.29 10.49 2.22
C LEU A 71 -14.40 11.53 2.36
N GLY A 72 -14.16 12.64 3.07
CA GLY A 72 -15.17 13.66 3.30
C GLY A 72 -16.28 13.26 4.29
N ILE A 73 -16.01 12.24 5.13
CA ILE A 73 -16.91 11.81 6.20
C ILE A 73 -16.76 12.78 7.38
N ASP A 74 -17.85 13.03 8.11
CA ASP A 74 -17.81 13.92 9.27
C ASP A 74 -16.77 13.45 10.29
N THR A 75 -15.84 14.35 10.62
CA THR A 75 -14.71 14.09 11.50
C THR A 75 -14.85 14.76 12.87
N ALA A 76 -16.04 15.23 13.24
CA ALA A 76 -16.27 15.89 14.52
C ALA A 76 -15.86 14.97 15.68
N GLY A 77 -14.95 15.46 16.51
CA GLY A 77 -14.42 14.73 17.67
C GLY A 77 -13.30 13.72 17.38
N LEU A 78 -12.82 13.63 16.15
CA LEU A 78 -11.68 12.77 15.82
C LEU A 78 -10.32 13.43 16.13
N VAL A 79 -9.33 12.62 16.47
CA VAL A 79 -7.98 13.08 16.79
C VAL A 79 -7.21 13.52 15.54
N PRO A 80 -6.29 14.50 15.63
CA PRO A 80 -5.40 14.82 14.53
C PRO A 80 -4.46 13.64 14.21
N ALA A 81 -4.33 13.32 12.94
CA ALA A 81 -3.36 12.31 12.47
C ALA A 81 -1.98 12.93 12.24
N SER A 82 -0.94 12.15 12.47
CA SER A 82 0.42 12.52 12.11
C SER A 82 0.62 12.54 10.59
N ARG A 83 1.60 13.31 10.10
CA ARG A 83 1.92 13.36 8.65
C ARG A 83 2.28 12.00 8.07
N TYR A 84 2.89 11.14 8.86
CA TYR A 84 3.21 9.78 8.44
C TYR A 84 1.93 8.96 8.20
N ILE A 85 0.98 9.01 9.14
CA ILE A 85 -0.30 8.31 9.00
C ILE A 85 -1.09 8.86 7.83
N ASP A 86 -1.14 10.18 7.65
CA ASP A 86 -1.78 10.79 6.48
C ASP A 86 -1.19 10.28 5.16
N GLY A 87 0.14 10.17 5.07
CA GLY A 87 0.81 9.63 3.88
C GLY A 87 0.51 8.15 3.62
N VAL A 88 0.51 7.32 4.67
CA VAL A 88 0.15 5.89 4.55
C VAL A 88 -1.31 5.73 4.09
N VAL A 89 -2.23 6.51 4.66
CA VAL A 89 -3.64 6.50 4.27
C VAL A 89 -3.83 6.97 2.83
N GLU A 90 -3.18 8.06 2.42
CA GLU A 90 -3.23 8.58 1.05
C GLU A 90 -2.78 7.52 0.03
N MET A 91 -1.65 6.87 0.29
CA MET A 91 -1.15 5.79 -0.56
C MET A 91 -2.15 4.62 -0.62
N GLN A 92 -2.67 4.17 0.52
CA GLN A 92 -3.63 3.07 0.59
C GLN A 92 -4.90 3.37 -0.19
N LEU A 93 -5.47 4.56 -0.01
CA LEU A 93 -6.68 4.98 -0.72
C LEU A 93 -6.42 5.10 -2.22
N ASP A 94 -5.29 5.68 -2.64
CA ASP A 94 -4.97 5.75 -4.07
C ASP A 94 -4.80 4.35 -4.66
N ALA A 95 -4.09 3.45 -3.98
CA ALA A 95 -3.85 2.09 -4.47
C ALA A 95 -5.16 1.28 -4.61
N THR A 96 -6.10 1.44 -3.67
CA THR A 96 -7.33 0.64 -3.61
C THR A 96 -8.49 1.25 -4.39
N GLN A 97 -8.66 2.56 -4.36
CA GLN A 97 -9.77 3.24 -5.05
C GLN A 97 -9.44 3.56 -6.52
N ASN A 98 -8.16 3.78 -6.83
CA ASN A 98 -7.66 4.04 -8.17
C ASN A 98 -6.96 2.83 -8.79
N TYR A 99 -7.35 1.62 -8.40
CA TYR A 99 -6.75 0.36 -8.89
C TYR A 99 -6.85 0.18 -10.42
N ASN A 100 -7.80 0.84 -11.06
CA ASN A 100 -8.01 0.83 -12.51
C ASN A 100 -7.17 1.87 -13.27
N LYS A 101 -6.45 2.73 -12.56
CA LYS A 101 -5.50 3.66 -13.18
C LYS A 101 -4.18 2.95 -13.42
N LEU A 102 -3.52 3.31 -14.52
CA LEU A 102 -2.20 2.77 -14.84
C LEU A 102 -1.20 3.05 -13.70
N LEU A 103 -0.38 2.05 -13.42
CA LEU A 103 0.82 2.26 -12.62
C LEU A 103 1.85 3.03 -13.46
N THR A 104 2.46 4.05 -12.88
CA THR A 104 3.49 4.87 -13.54
C THR A 104 4.65 5.12 -12.59
N HIS A 105 5.79 5.54 -13.11
CA HIS A 105 6.92 5.99 -12.28
C HIS A 105 6.50 7.11 -11.35
N ASP A 106 5.78 8.11 -11.84
CA ASP A 106 5.34 9.25 -11.04
C ASP A 106 4.41 8.83 -9.90
N ARG A 107 3.52 7.85 -10.14
CA ARG A 107 2.64 7.32 -9.11
C ARG A 107 3.43 6.61 -8.00
N LEU A 108 4.41 5.78 -8.36
CA LEU A 108 5.32 5.15 -7.40
C LEU A 108 6.15 6.18 -6.63
N PHE A 109 6.65 7.21 -7.30
CA PHE A 109 7.39 8.29 -6.66
C PHE A 109 6.50 9.14 -5.73
N GLY A 110 5.24 9.36 -6.13
CA GLY A 110 4.23 10.01 -5.28
C GLY A 110 4.02 9.23 -3.98
N TRP A 111 3.76 7.94 -4.05
CA TRP A 111 3.61 7.07 -2.88
C TRP A 111 4.84 7.09 -1.97
N HIS A 112 6.04 7.03 -2.57
CA HIS A 112 7.28 7.11 -1.80
C HIS A 112 7.47 8.47 -1.11
N ASN A 113 7.07 9.57 -1.76
CA ASN A 113 7.12 10.90 -1.16
C ASN A 113 6.20 11.04 0.05
N VAL A 114 4.96 10.53 -0.01
CA VAL A 114 4.02 10.64 1.11
C VAL A 114 4.39 9.73 2.28
N LEU A 115 5.06 8.59 2.02
CA LEU A 115 5.58 7.70 3.07
C LEU A 115 6.80 8.29 3.80
N PHE A 116 7.63 9.06 3.11
CA PHE A 116 8.87 9.60 3.66
C PHE A 116 8.97 11.14 3.47
N PRO A 117 8.01 11.90 4.02
CA PRO A 117 7.91 13.35 3.75
C PRO A 117 9.10 14.15 4.27
N THR A 118 9.89 13.59 5.18
CA THR A 118 11.12 14.22 5.71
C THR A 118 12.39 13.81 4.96
N GLY A 119 12.30 12.85 4.04
CA GLY A 119 13.47 12.23 3.39
C GLY A 119 14.29 11.35 4.34
N MET A 120 13.67 10.89 5.44
CA MET A 120 14.34 10.07 6.45
C MET A 120 13.62 8.74 6.61
N SER A 121 14.39 7.66 6.82
CA SER A 121 13.92 6.36 7.27
C SER A 121 14.64 6.04 8.59
N GLY A 122 13.95 6.21 9.72
CA GLY A 122 14.58 6.24 11.02
C GLY A 122 15.62 7.36 11.11
N LEU A 123 16.87 7.00 11.39
CA LEU A 123 17.99 7.96 11.46
C LEU A 123 18.74 8.14 10.13
N TYR A 124 18.35 7.42 9.09
CA TYR A 124 19.06 7.43 7.81
C TYR A 124 18.35 8.32 6.78
N ARG A 125 19.14 9.15 6.10
CA ARG A 125 18.66 9.92 4.96
C ARG A 125 18.51 8.99 3.75
N ILE A 126 17.36 9.07 3.07
CA ILE A 126 17.05 8.27 1.89
C ILE A 126 16.73 9.16 0.69
N GLU A 127 16.91 8.63 -0.51
CA GLU A 127 16.45 9.27 -1.75
C GLU A 127 14.95 9.03 -1.89
N VAL A 128 14.15 10.12 -1.90
CA VAL A 128 12.69 10.05 -1.95
C VAL A 128 12.19 10.55 -3.30
N GLY A 129 11.11 9.95 -3.82
CA GLY A 129 10.48 10.35 -5.08
C GLY A 129 11.34 10.08 -6.33
N ARG A 130 12.27 9.14 -6.24
CA ARG A 130 13.12 8.70 -7.35
C ARG A 130 13.73 7.34 -7.07
N TYR A 131 14.24 6.69 -8.07
CA TYR A 131 15.02 5.48 -7.89
C TYR A 131 16.38 5.79 -7.25
N ARG A 132 16.93 4.81 -6.54
CA ARG A 132 18.25 4.91 -5.90
C ARG A 132 19.36 5.20 -6.90
N SER A 133 20.33 5.97 -6.47
CA SER A 133 21.54 6.24 -7.21
C SER A 133 22.71 5.35 -6.79
N GLY A 134 22.65 4.76 -5.61
CA GLY A 134 23.65 3.86 -5.03
C GLY A 134 23.38 2.38 -5.27
N GLU A 135 24.41 1.55 -5.08
CA GLU A 135 24.28 0.11 -5.08
C GLU A 135 23.55 -0.37 -3.81
N MET A 136 22.91 -1.55 -3.91
CA MET A 136 22.16 -2.14 -2.79
C MET A 136 22.45 -3.63 -2.69
N GLN A 137 22.66 -4.09 -1.46
CA GLN A 137 22.90 -5.49 -1.13
C GLN A 137 22.10 -5.87 0.12
N VAL A 138 21.71 -7.13 0.22
CA VAL A 138 21.24 -7.72 1.48
C VAL A 138 22.43 -8.49 2.07
N ILE A 139 22.89 -8.04 3.21
CA ILE A 139 24.04 -8.59 3.90
C ILE A 139 23.69 -9.06 5.30
N SER A 140 24.45 -10.01 5.85
CA SER A 140 24.45 -10.36 7.27
C SER A 140 25.86 -10.58 7.76
N GLY A 141 26.07 -10.56 9.08
CA GLY A 141 27.38 -10.74 9.70
C GLY A 141 27.91 -9.49 10.37
N ALA A 142 29.03 -9.62 11.06
CA ALA A 142 29.70 -8.49 11.68
C ALA A 142 30.48 -7.68 10.65
N MET A 143 30.72 -6.40 10.95
CA MET A 143 31.51 -5.50 10.10
C MET A 143 32.87 -6.13 9.75
N GLY A 144 33.20 -6.20 8.45
CA GLY A 144 34.40 -6.83 7.93
C GLY A 144 34.33 -8.36 7.74
N LYS A 145 33.17 -8.98 8.05
CA LYS A 145 32.88 -10.39 7.82
C LYS A 145 31.47 -10.57 7.26
N GLU A 146 31.05 -9.61 6.44
CA GLU A 146 29.72 -9.60 5.87
C GLU A 146 29.56 -10.73 4.84
N LYS A 147 28.42 -11.41 4.90
CA LYS A 147 27.97 -12.35 3.87
C LYS A 147 26.89 -11.68 3.02
N VAL A 148 27.15 -11.55 1.73
CA VAL A 148 26.16 -11.05 0.76
C VAL A 148 25.19 -12.17 0.45
N HIS A 149 23.90 -11.95 0.71
CA HIS A 149 22.80 -12.87 0.40
C HIS A 149 22.12 -12.53 -0.93
N TYR A 150 22.08 -11.26 -1.26
CA TYR A 150 21.47 -10.76 -2.48
C TYR A 150 22.17 -9.49 -2.94
N GLN A 151 22.43 -9.44 -4.24
CA GLN A 151 22.93 -8.25 -4.94
C GLN A 151 21.81 -7.71 -5.81
N ALA A 152 21.33 -6.51 -5.51
CA ALA A 152 20.35 -5.85 -6.36
C ALA A 152 20.95 -5.46 -7.73
N PRO A 153 20.14 -5.29 -8.78
CA PRO A 153 20.59 -4.72 -10.04
C PRO A 153 21.36 -3.41 -9.82
N SER A 154 22.34 -3.12 -10.66
CA SER A 154 23.07 -1.84 -10.56
C SER A 154 22.10 -0.64 -10.66
N ALA A 155 22.44 0.46 -9.99
CA ALA A 155 21.60 1.66 -9.99
C ALA A 155 21.24 2.14 -11.39
N SER A 156 22.18 2.05 -12.34
CA SER A 156 21.99 2.41 -13.75
C SER A 156 20.94 1.57 -14.48
N ARG A 157 20.65 0.35 -14.01
CA ARG A 157 19.66 -0.55 -14.59
C ARG A 157 18.27 -0.41 -13.99
N VAL A 158 18.15 0.19 -12.80
CA VAL A 158 16.88 0.21 -12.03
C VAL A 158 15.74 0.81 -12.84
N TYR A 159 15.97 1.92 -13.54
CA TYR A 159 14.93 2.54 -14.35
C TYR A 159 14.38 1.58 -15.41
N ALA A 160 15.24 0.97 -16.19
CA ALA A 160 14.83 0.03 -17.25
C ALA A 160 14.13 -1.24 -16.72
N GLU A 161 14.56 -1.74 -15.55
CA GLU A 161 13.91 -2.87 -14.90
C GLU A 161 12.51 -2.50 -14.38
N MET A 162 12.37 -1.30 -13.83
CA MET A 162 11.08 -0.80 -13.37
C MET A 162 10.13 -0.47 -14.52
N GLU A 163 10.63 0.03 -15.63
CA GLU A 163 9.83 0.24 -16.84
C GLU A 163 9.23 -1.08 -17.34
N ARG A 164 10.04 -2.16 -17.43
CA ARG A 164 9.53 -3.50 -17.79
C ARG A 164 8.49 -4.03 -16.79
N PHE A 165 8.71 -3.78 -15.50
CA PHE A 165 7.76 -4.15 -14.45
C PHE A 165 6.43 -3.41 -14.63
N ILE A 166 6.47 -2.10 -14.85
CA ILE A 166 5.30 -1.24 -15.05
C ILE A 166 4.53 -1.67 -16.30
N ASP A 167 5.23 -1.92 -17.41
CA ASP A 167 4.61 -2.42 -18.64
C ASP A 167 3.91 -3.76 -18.41
N TRP A 168 4.58 -4.69 -17.73
CA TRP A 168 3.98 -5.99 -17.38
C TRP A 168 2.78 -5.85 -16.44
N PHE A 169 2.84 -4.95 -15.47
CA PHE A 169 1.76 -4.73 -14.49
C PHE A 169 0.51 -4.15 -15.14
N ASN A 170 0.67 -3.32 -16.14
CA ASN A 170 -0.41 -2.63 -16.84
C ASN A 170 -1.05 -3.46 -17.99
N THR A 171 -0.50 -4.66 -18.30
CA THR A 171 -1.00 -5.56 -19.36
C THR A 171 -2.05 -6.53 -18.84
#